data_c14b183dbce7d23a6da52587c3c58188
#
_entry.id   c14b183dbce7d23a6da52587c3c58188
#
_cell.length_a   1.000
_cell.length_b   1.000
_cell.length_c   1.000
_cell.angle_alpha   90.00
_cell.angle_beta   90.00
_cell.angle_gamma   90.00
#
_symmetry.space_group_name_H-M   'P 1'
#
loop_
_entity.id
_entity.type
_entity.pdbx_description
1 polymer ?
#
loop_
_entity_poly.entity_id
_entity_poly.type
_entity_poly.pdbx_seq_one_letter_code
_entity_poly.pdbx_strand_id
1 'polypeptide(L)'
;MKVMKRKIEVSSLLLGAFTGAVAVLCVAAATTKTNAGASGDTTSKGKEFQMEQVTGIGGVFFKVKDPKGMTAWYRTNLGIQSKGGYTDFTWRDKDHPEEMGHTAWRIFPTNTTYFGQSSSSLMINYRVANLDRMLEQLRRNGVKIEKVEDYDYGRWAWLMDPEGNRIELWEPKKK
;
A
#
# COMPACT_ATOMS: atom_id res chain seq x y z
N MET A 1 21.84 39.14 19.46
CA MET A 1 21.52 38.23 18.36
C MET A 1 19.99 38.22 18.22
N LYS A 2 19.46 38.95 17.21
CA LYS A 2 18.01 39.18 17.02
C LYS A 2 17.39 38.03 16.24
N VAL A 3 16.48 37.31 16.86
CA VAL A 3 15.70 36.23 16.20
C VAL A 3 14.55 36.89 15.42
N MET A 4 14.65 36.87 14.10
CA MET A 4 13.56 37.31 13.19
C MET A 4 12.48 36.24 13.10
N LYS A 5 11.33 36.51 13.70
CA LYS A 5 10.10 35.71 13.47
C LYS A 5 9.51 36.08 12.11
N ARG A 6 9.54 35.21 11.12
CA ARG A 6 8.77 35.33 9.89
C ARG A 6 7.33 34.96 10.14
N LYS A 7 6.42 35.93 9.98
CA LYS A 7 4.97 35.70 9.86
C LYS A 7 4.67 35.09 8.49
N ILE A 8 3.98 33.97 8.47
CA ILE A 8 3.40 33.40 7.24
C ILE A 8 2.00 34.00 7.12
N GLU A 9 1.79 34.84 6.10
CA GLU A 9 0.46 35.32 5.72
C GLU A 9 -0.24 34.21 4.89
N VAL A 10 -1.40 33.78 5.36
CA VAL A 10 -2.29 32.87 4.62
C VAL A 10 -3.23 33.72 3.80
N SER A 11 -2.97 33.82 2.50
CA SER A 11 -3.89 34.46 1.54
C SER A 11 -5.13 33.59 1.36
N SER A 12 -6.27 34.12 1.74
CA SER A 12 -7.60 33.59 1.47
C SER A 12 -7.90 33.71 -0.03
N LEU A 13 -8.12 32.58 -0.70
CA LEU A 13 -8.62 32.55 -2.09
C LEU A 13 -10.09 32.16 -2.11
N LEU A 14 -10.86 33.07 -2.60
CA LEU A 14 -12.26 33.11 -3.06
C LEU A 14 -12.98 31.78 -3.29
N LEU A 15 -14.12 31.72 -2.62
CA LEU A 15 -15.21 30.78 -2.76
C LEU A 15 -16.00 31.07 -4.06
N GLY A 16 -15.83 30.22 -5.08
CA GLY A 16 -16.69 30.23 -6.28
C GLY A 16 -17.85 29.26 -6.10
N ALA A 17 -19.06 29.80 -5.93
CA ALA A 17 -20.28 29.03 -5.88
C ALA A 17 -20.70 28.56 -7.28
N PHE A 18 -20.73 27.24 -7.52
CA PHE A 18 -21.38 26.62 -8.68
C PHE A 18 -22.73 26.03 -8.22
N THR A 19 -23.83 26.72 -8.56
CA THR A 19 -25.18 26.20 -8.44
C THR A 19 -25.49 25.35 -9.68
N GLY A 20 -25.38 24.02 -9.54
CA GLY A 20 -25.87 23.06 -10.53
C GLY A 20 -27.18 22.44 -10.08
N ALA A 21 -28.27 22.81 -10.75
CA ALA A 21 -29.59 22.21 -10.53
C ALA A 21 -29.61 20.77 -11.03
N VAL A 22 -29.82 19.80 -10.13
CA VAL A 22 -30.08 18.40 -10.49
C VAL A 22 -31.58 18.21 -10.60
N ALA A 23 -32.09 18.05 -11.82
CA ALA A 23 -33.49 17.68 -12.08
C ALA A 23 -33.65 16.17 -11.75
N VAL A 24 -34.41 15.88 -10.71
CA VAL A 24 -34.83 14.51 -10.36
C VAL A 24 -36.06 14.17 -11.21
N LEU A 25 -35.88 13.27 -12.17
CA LEU A 25 -37.00 12.73 -12.95
C LEU A 25 -37.59 11.53 -12.18
N CYS A 26 -38.74 11.74 -11.53
CA CYS A 26 -39.50 10.64 -10.95
C CYS A 26 -40.30 9.93 -12.06
N VAL A 27 -39.88 8.70 -12.39
CA VAL A 27 -40.71 7.80 -13.24
C VAL A 27 -41.53 6.90 -12.31
N ALA A 28 -42.82 7.10 -12.27
CA ALA A 28 -43.78 6.22 -11.60
C ALA A 28 -43.94 4.93 -12.43
N ALA A 29 -43.55 3.80 -11.90
CA ALA A 29 -43.81 2.48 -12.52
C ALA A 29 -45.11 1.91 -11.94
N ALA A 30 -46.06 1.64 -12.82
CA ALA A 30 -47.35 1.00 -12.52
C ALA A 30 -47.11 -0.48 -12.19
N THR A 31 -47.67 -0.97 -11.09
CA THR A 31 -47.67 -2.38 -10.67
C THR A 31 -48.76 -3.13 -11.45
N THR A 32 -48.34 -4.08 -12.28
CA THR A 32 -49.21 -5.20 -12.73
C THR A 32 -48.83 -6.47 -12.01
N LYS A 33 -49.76 -6.99 -11.21
CA LYS A 33 -49.66 -8.35 -10.64
C LYS A 33 -50.03 -9.35 -11.72
N THR A 34 -49.11 -10.27 -12.02
CA THR A 34 -49.42 -11.56 -12.63
C THR A 34 -48.80 -12.69 -11.79
N ASN A 35 -49.69 -13.53 -11.26
CA ASN A 35 -49.35 -14.83 -10.68
C ASN A 35 -49.03 -15.81 -11.83
N ALA A 36 -47.93 -16.57 -11.75
CA ALA A 36 -47.89 -18.02 -12.04
C ALA A 36 -46.46 -18.57 -11.99
N GLY A 37 -46.28 -19.70 -11.39
CA GLY A 37 -45.30 -20.71 -11.82
C GLY A 37 -44.02 -20.81 -10.98
N ALA A 38 -44.04 -21.79 -10.05
CA ALA A 38 -42.83 -22.33 -9.42
C ALA A 38 -41.87 -22.87 -10.49
N SER A 39 -40.65 -22.35 -10.53
CA SER A 39 -39.54 -23.06 -11.15
C SER A 39 -38.29 -22.71 -10.33
N GLY A 40 -37.64 -23.78 -9.83
CA GLY A 40 -36.48 -23.66 -8.95
C GLY A 40 -35.34 -22.90 -9.60
N ASP A 41 -35.06 -21.74 -9.10
CA ASP A 41 -33.88 -20.95 -9.44
C ASP A 41 -32.78 -21.24 -8.40
N THR A 42 -31.90 -22.15 -8.79
CA THR A 42 -30.59 -22.29 -8.14
C THR A 42 -29.73 -21.10 -8.56
N THR A 43 -30.00 -19.94 -7.99
CA THR A 43 -29.08 -18.82 -8.03
C THR A 43 -27.81 -19.20 -7.29
N SER A 44 -26.82 -19.67 -8.04
CA SER A 44 -25.43 -19.66 -7.58
C SER A 44 -25.13 -18.19 -7.27
N LYS A 45 -25.16 -17.81 -6.00
CA LYS A 45 -24.62 -16.53 -5.53
C LYS A 45 -23.17 -16.49 -5.98
N GLY A 46 -22.91 -15.85 -7.11
CA GLY A 46 -21.57 -15.51 -7.55
C GLY A 46 -20.91 -14.78 -6.38
N LYS A 47 -19.85 -15.38 -5.85
CA LYS A 47 -19.09 -14.78 -4.74
C LYS A 47 -18.61 -13.42 -5.24
N GLU A 48 -19.22 -12.35 -4.73
CA GLU A 48 -18.86 -10.98 -5.08
C GLU A 48 -17.34 -10.81 -4.88
N PHE A 49 -16.65 -10.39 -5.92
CA PHE A 49 -15.20 -10.23 -5.87
C PHE A 49 -14.87 -9.07 -4.93
N GLN A 50 -14.49 -9.40 -3.71
CA GLN A 50 -14.05 -8.43 -2.74
C GLN A 50 -12.60 -8.04 -3.06
N MET A 51 -12.37 -6.76 -3.34
CA MET A 51 -11.03 -6.23 -3.59
C MET A 51 -10.14 -6.42 -2.36
N GLU A 52 -8.95 -6.96 -2.60
CA GLU A 52 -7.89 -7.01 -1.60
C GLU A 52 -7.20 -5.65 -1.50
N GLN A 53 -6.78 -5.25 -0.31
CA GLN A 53 -6.20 -3.95 -0.04
C GLN A 53 -4.83 -4.08 0.63
N VAL A 54 -4.00 -3.05 0.43
CA VAL A 54 -2.79 -2.86 1.23
C VAL A 54 -3.20 -2.51 2.66
N THR A 55 -2.63 -3.19 3.64
CA THR A 55 -2.93 -3.03 5.07
C THR A 55 -1.92 -2.14 5.80
N GLY A 56 -0.86 -1.72 5.12
CA GLY A 56 0.14 -0.83 5.69
C GLY A 56 1.49 -0.90 4.97
N ILE A 57 2.44 -0.14 5.48
CA ILE A 57 3.83 -0.16 5.00
C ILE A 57 4.60 -1.21 5.79
N GLY A 58 5.01 -2.29 5.13
CA GLY A 58 5.83 -3.36 5.69
C GLY A 58 7.32 -3.00 5.71
N GLY A 59 7.76 -2.09 4.82
CA GLY A 59 9.15 -1.64 4.81
C GLY A 59 9.45 -0.47 3.89
N VAL A 60 10.53 0.23 4.19
CA VAL A 60 11.10 1.31 3.39
C VAL A 60 12.56 0.98 3.11
N PHE A 61 12.90 0.82 1.84
CA PHE A 61 14.22 0.41 1.37
C PHE A 61 14.79 1.45 0.43
N PHE A 62 16.08 1.77 0.56
CA PHE A 62 16.70 2.76 -0.30
C PHE A 62 18.17 2.47 -0.59
N LYS A 63 18.59 2.86 -1.79
CA LYS A 63 19.96 2.72 -2.27
C LYS A 63 20.80 3.93 -1.88
N VAL A 64 22.02 3.69 -1.42
CA VAL A 64 22.99 4.74 -1.09
C VAL A 64 24.38 4.38 -1.63
N LYS A 65 25.20 5.41 -1.88
CA LYS A 65 26.59 5.22 -2.37
C LYS A 65 27.50 4.65 -1.28
N ASP A 66 27.33 5.10 -0.05
CA ASP A 66 28.11 4.65 1.11
C ASP A 66 27.16 4.14 2.21
N PRO A 67 26.80 2.84 2.22
CA PRO A 67 25.93 2.26 3.24
C PRO A 67 26.50 2.37 4.65
N LYS A 68 27.82 2.26 4.81
CA LYS A 68 28.48 2.31 6.14
C LYS A 68 28.41 3.72 6.73
N GLY A 69 28.77 4.73 5.93
CA GLY A 69 28.70 6.14 6.34
C GLY A 69 27.27 6.57 6.61
N MET A 70 26.32 6.18 5.74
CA MET A 70 24.90 6.49 5.95
C MET A 70 24.33 5.81 7.21
N THR A 71 24.67 4.57 7.48
CA THR A 71 24.28 3.88 8.72
C THR A 71 24.81 4.62 9.95
N ALA A 72 26.06 5.06 9.92
CA ALA A 72 26.64 5.86 11.00
C ALA A 72 25.95 7.21 11.16
N TRP A 73 25.64 7.89 10.06
CA TRP A 73 24.94 9.18 10.06
C TRP A 73 23.55 9.08 10.69
N TYR A 74 22.74 8.08 10.27
CA TYR A 74 21.39 7.85 10.83
C TYR A 74 21.43 7.52 12.31
N ARG A 75 22.42 6.73 12.75
CA ARG A 75 22.60 6.41 14.16
C ARG A 75 22.95 7.65 14.98
N THR A 76 23.88 8.47 14.49
CA THR A 76 24.38 9.64 15.24
C THR A 76 23.36 10.77 15.29
N ASN A 77 22.67 11.03 14.17
CA ASN A 77 21.80 12.22 14.06
C ASN A 77 20.33 11.92 14.37
N LEU A 78 19.87 10.70 14.14
CA LEU A 78 18.45 10.32 14.32
C LEU A 78 18.26 9.17 15.31
N GLY A 79 19.32 8.64 15.92
CA GLY A 79 19.24 7.56 16.89
C GLY A 79 18.81 6.21 16.32
N ILE A 80 18.77 6.04 14.98
CA ILE A 80 18.35 4.79 14.34
C ILE A 80 19.43 3.73 14.52
N GLN A 81 19.18 2.78 15.43
CA GLN A 81 20.06 1.64 15.68
C GLN A 81 19.82 0.56 14.64
N SER A 82 20.75 0.41 13.70
CA SER A 82 20.65 -0.61 12.65
C SER A 82 21.86 -1.54 12.66
N LYS A 83 21.62 -2.81 12.36
CA LYS A 83 22.65 -3.84 12.20
C LYS A 83 22.82 -4.14 10.71
N GLY A 84 23.97 -3.82 10.15
CA GLY A 84 24.22 -4.01 8.72
C GLY A 84 23.28 -3.19 7.82
N GLY A 85 22.86 -2.00 8.27
CA GLY A 85 21.93 -1.14 7.54
C GLY A 85 20.47 -1.57 7.61
N TYR A 86 20.10 -2.51 8.51
CA TYR A 86 18.75 -3.00 8.73
C TYR A 86 18.29 -2.77 10.16
N THR A 87 17.03 -2.33 10.33
CA THR A 87 16.29 -2.31 11.59
C THR A 87 14.80 -2.44 11.35
N ASP A 88 14.05 -2.81 12.39
CA ASP A 88 12.59 -2.80 12.40
C ASP A 88 12.08 -1.73 13.34
N PHE A 89 11.10 -0.96 12.87
CA PHE A 89 10.24 -0.16 13.72
C PHE A 89 9.02 -0.99 14.09
N THR A 90 8.81 -1.21 15.38
CA THR A 90 7.65 -1.95 15.86
C THR A 90 6.55 -1.00 16.30
N TRP A 91 5.31 -1.38 16.03
CA TRP A 91 4.13 -0.62 16.39
C TRP A 91 2.99 -1.57 16.75
N ARG A 92 1.93 -1.07 17.40
CA ARG A 92 0.73 -1.85 17.66
C ARG A 92 -0.33 -1.52 16.63
N ASP A 93 -1.01 -2.56 16.13
CA ASP A 93 -2.15 -2.37 15.24
C ASP A 93 -3.27 -1.63 15.99
N LYS A 94 -3.92 -0.66 15.31
CA LYS A 94 -4.97 0.15 15.93
C LYS A 94 -6.22 -0.67 16.24
N ASP A 95 -6.57 -1.59 15.34
CA ASP A 95 -7.78 -2.41 15.42
C ASP A 95 -7.52 -3.75 16.13
N HIS A 96 -6.24 -4.16 16.21
CA HIS A 96 -5.75 -5.36 16.89
C HIS A 96 -4.54 -5.02 17.79
N PRO A 97 -4.73 -4.29 18.89
CA PRO A 97 -3.62 -3.76 19.72
C PRO A 97 -2.78 -4.85 20.41
N GLU A 98 -3.24 -6.08 20.45
CA GLU A 98 -2.48 -7.26 20.88
C GLU A 98 -1.46 -7.72 19.85
N GLU A 99 -1.62 -7.33 18.56
CA GLU A 99 -0.70 -7.69 17.49
C GLU A 99 0.42 -6.65 17.36
N MET A 100 1.65 -7.14 17.25
CA MET A 100 2.83 -6.31 16.94
C MET A 100 3.02 -6.24 15.44
N GLY A 101 2.90 -5.04 14.91
CA GLY A 101 3.28 -4.73 13.56
C GLY A 101 4.77 -4.38 13.45
N HIS A 102 5.32 -4.57 12.25
CA HIS A 102 6.72 -4.28 11.93
C HIS A 102 6.79 -3.47 10.65
N THR A 103 7.69 -2.48 10.64
CA THR A 103 8.08 -1.77 9.41
C THR A 103 9.59 -1.87 9.28
N ALA A 104 10.04 -2.66 8.31
CA ALA A 104 11.45 -2.83 8.02
C ALA A 104 12.04 -1.54 7.44
N TRP A 105 13.19 -1.14 7.93
CA TRP A 105 13.98 -0.04 7.37
C TRP A 105 15.34 -0.58 6.93
N ARG A 106 15.71 -0.38 5.65
CA ARG A 106 16.94 -0.97 5.13
C ARG A 106 17.65 -0.09 4.12
N ILE A 107 18.95 0.03 4.32
CA ILE A 107 19.89 0.64 3.38
C ILE A 107 20.54 -0.44 2.51
N PHE A 108 20.57 -0.18 1.19
CA PHE A 108 21.26 -1.03 0.22
C PHE A 108 22.36 -0.25 -0.49
N PRO A 109 23.44 -0.90 -0.94
CA PRO A 109 24.39 -0.26 -1.83
C PRO A 109 23.76 0.00 -3.21
N THR A 110 24.24 1.01 -3.93
CA THR A 110 23.71 1.38 -5.26
C THR A 110 23.76 0.25 -6.29
N ASN A 111 24.71 -0.69 -6.15
CA ASN A 111 24.86 -1.85 -7.04
C ASN A 111 24.03 -3.07 -6.63
N THR A 112 23.11 -2.91 -5.69
CA THR A 112 22.21 -4.02 -5.30
C THR A 112 21.34 -4.47 -6.44
N THR A 113 21.13 -5.78 -6.55
CA THR A 113 20.16 -6.39 -7.47
C THR A 113 18.77 -6.50 -6.87
N TYR A 114 18.60 -6.16 -5.58
CA TYR A 114 17.33 -6.32 -4.87
C TYR A 114 16.20 -5.46 -5.45
N PHE A 115 16.53 -4.35 -6.11
CA PHE A 115 15.56 -3.45 -6.76
C PHE A 115 15.21 -3.87 -8.20
N GLY A 116 15.64 -5.05 -8.65
CA GLY A 116 15.39 -5.54 -10.00
C GLY A 116 15.89 -4.55 -11.06
N GLN A 117 15.07 -4.28 -12.07
CA GLN A 117 15.37 -3.35 -13.17
C GLN A 117 15.02 -1.89 -12.84
N SER A 118 14.51 -1.60 -11.63
CA SER A 118 14.14 -0.23 -11.25
C SER A 118 15.36 0.68 -11.12
N SER A 119 15.31 1.84 -11.78
CA SER A 119 16.27 2.91 -11.61
C SER A 119 16.05 3.71 -10.32
N SER A 120 14.87 3.58 -9.70
CA SER A 120 14.54 4.27 -8.45
C SER A 120 15.53 3.93 -7.34
N SER A 121 15.87 4.92 -6.53
CA SER A 121 16.66 4.72 -5.30
C SER A 121 15.79 4.30 -4.11
N LEU A 122 14.48 4.28 -4.24
CA LEU A 122 13.51 3.93 -3.21
C LEU A 122 12.68 2.73 -3.65
N MET A 123 12.37 1.84 -2.73
CA MET A 123 11.39 0.78 -2.88
C MET A 123 10.54 0.67 -1.61
N ILE A 124 9.23 0.58 -1.78
CA ILE A 124 8.28 0.39 -0.69
C ILE A 124 7.86 -1.08 -0.67
N ASN A 125 7.89 -1.66 0.51
CA ASN A 125 7.22 -2.91 0.82
C ASN A 125 5.83 -2.58 1.38
N TYR A 126 4.79 -3.10 0.74
CA TYR A 126 3.41 -2.99 1.21
C TYR A 126 2.95 -4.29 1.86
N ARG A 127 2.41 -4.19 3.07
CA ARG A 127 1.79 -5.32 3.75
C ARG A 127 0.41 -5.59 3.15
N VAL A 128 0.08 -6.87 2.95
CA VAL A 128 -1.24 -7.34 2.51
C VAL A 128 -1.75 -8.43 3.46
N ALA A 129 -3.06 -8.59 3.56
CA ALA A 129 -3.67 -9.61 4.40
C ALA A 129 -3.72 -10.98 3.70
N ASN A 130 -3.82 -10.99 2.37
CA ASN A 130 -3.86 -12.20 1.55
C ASN A 130 -3.17 -11.96 0.21
N LEU A 131 -1.97 -12.50 0.06
CA LEU A 131 -1.15 -12.30 -1.13
C LEU A 131 -1.77 -12.98 -2.37
N ASP A 132 -2.39 -14.16 -2.23
CA ASP A 132 -2.99 -14.85 -3.38
C ASP A 132 -4.13 -14.03 -3.99
N ARG A 133 -5.02 -13.48 -3.14
CA ARG A 133 -6.10 -12.58 -3.60
C ARG A 133 -5.54 -11.32 -4.25
N MET A 134 -4.53 -10.72 -3.65
CA MET A 134 -3.87 -9.53 -4.21
C MET A 134 -3.25 -9.85 -5.57
N LEU A 135 -2.54 -10.97 -5.70
CA LEU A 135 -1.94 -11.38 -6.98
C LEU A 135 -2.99 -11.71 -8.04
N GLU A 136 -4.11 -12.33 -7.67
CA GLU A 136 -5.22 -12.56 -8.59
C GLU A 136 -5.82 -11.25 -9.09
N GLN A 137 -6.07 -10.29 -8.19
CA GLN A 137 -6.55 -8.96 -8.50
C GLN A 137 -5.61 -8.22 -9.47
N LEU A 138 -4.32 -8.21 -9.17
CA LEU A 138 -3.31 -7.57 -10.00
C LEU A 138 -3.25 -8.18 -11.41
N ARG A 139 -3.29 -9.52 -11.52
CA ARG A 139 -3.33 -10.21 -12.82
C ARG A 139 -4.58 -9.88 -13.63
N ARG A 140 -5.76 -9.82 -12.99
CA ARG A 140 -7.01 -9.38 -13.63
C ARG A 140 -6.92 -7.96 -14.19
N ASN A 141 -6.16 -7.09 -13.50
CA ASN A 141 -5.91 -5.71 -13.91
C ASN A 141 -4.75 -5.59 -14.92
N GLY A 142 -4.20 -6.71 -15.41
CA GLY A 142 -3.11 -6.71 -16.39
C GLY A 142 -1.73 -6.40 -15.82
N VAL A 143 -1.57 -6.37 -14.50
CA VAL A 143 -0.29 -6.10 -13.85
C VAL A 143 0.59 -7.34 -13.90
N LYS A 144 1.81 -7.18 -14.41
CA LYS A 144 2.81 -8.26 -14.45
C LYS A 144 3.47 -8.46 -13.08
N ILE A 145 3.40 -9.67 -12.55
CA ILE A 145 4.14 -10.08 -11.36
C ILE A 145 5.51 -10.57 -11.79
N GLU A 146 6.57 -10.02 -11.22
CA GLU A 146 7.96 -10.40 -11.55
C GLU A 146 8.37 -11.70 -10.88
N LYS A 147 8.05 -11.84 -9.60
CA LYS A 147 8.49 -12.93 -8.74
C LYS A 147 7.53 -13.12 -7.57
N VAL A 148 7.41 -14.36 -7.08
CA VAL A 148 6.76 -14.71 -5.81
C VAL A 148 7.71 -15.62 -5.03
N GLU A 149 7.84 -15.39 -3.74
CA GLU A 149 8.65 -16.22 -2.84
C GLU A 149 7.90 -16.50 -1.55
N ASP A 150 7.98 -17.76 -1.09
CA ASP A 150 7.40 -18.24 0.16
C ASP A 150 8.53 -18.65 1.12
N TYR A 151 8.45 -18.14 2.37
CA TYR A 151 9.37 -18.48 3.44
C TYR A 151 8.59 -18.86 4.71
N ASP A 152 9.27 -19.45 5.68
CA ASP A 152 8.64 -19.86 6.94
C ASP A 152 8.04 -18.70 7.75
N TYR A 153 8.46 -17.47 7.49
CA TYR A 153 8.05 -16.25 8.20
C TYR A 153 7.18 -15.30 7.39
N GLY A 154 6.82 -15.65 6.15
CA GLY A 154 5.93 -14.85 5.31
C GLY A 154 6.09 -15.17 3.83
N ARG A 155 5.32 -14.45 3.01
CA ARG A 155 5.28 -14.57 1.56
C ARG A 155 5.51 -13.21 0.93
N TRP A 156 6.26 -13.18 -0.18
CA TRP A 156 6.60 -11.96 -0.89
C TRP A 156 6.25 -12.05 -2.36
N ALA A 157 5.93 -10.90 -2.96
CA ALA A 157 5.86 -10.76 -4.41
C ALA A 157 6.44 -9.42 -4.85
N TRP A 158 6.97 -9.37 -6.06
CA TRP A 158 7.54 -8.16 -6.65
C TRP A 158 6.86 -7.85 -7.97
N LEU A 159 6.67 -6.57 -8.21
CA LEU A 159 6.11 -6.01 -9.45
C LEU A 159 6.68 -4.60 -9.68
N MET A 160 6.45 -4.08 -10.88
CA MET A 160 6.73 -2.68 -11.20
C MET A 160 5.43 -1.88 -11.30
N ASP A 161 5.45 -0.64 -10.82
CA ASP A 161 4.41 0.32 -11.14
C ASP A 161 4.60 0.88 -12.58
N PRO A 162 3.63 1.65 -13.11
CA PRO A 162 3.73 2.24 -14.45
C PRO A 162 4.91 3.20 -14.66
N GLU A 163 5.45 3.78 -13.57
CA GLU A 163 6.61 4.68 -13.60
C GLU A 163 7.94 3.94 -13.41
N GLY A 164 7.92 2.61 -13.31
CA GLY A 164 9.12 1.78 -13.15
C GLY A 164 9.68 1.73 -11.74
N ASN A 165 8.91 2.10 -10.73
CA ASN A 165 9.29 1.86 -9.36
C ASN A 165 9.01 0.41 -8.99
N ARG A 166 9.99 -0.28 -8.41
CA ARG A 166 9.75 -1.62 -7.89
C ARG A 166 8.97 -1.55 -6.60
N ILE A 167 7.92 -2.36 -6.53
CA ILE A 167 7.08 -2.57 -5.36
C ILE A 167 7.34 -3.98 -4.85
N GLU A 168 7.40 -4.13 -3.54
CA GLU A 168 7.39 -5.40 -2.85
C GLU A 168 6.08 -5.53 -2.07
N LEU A 169 5.38 -6.64 -2.23
CA LEU A 169 4.23 -7.02 -1.43
C LEU A 169 4.65 -8.06 -0.39
N TRP A 170 4.11 -7.97 0.81
CA TRP A 170 4.41 -8.88 1.90
C TRP A 170 3.14 -9.30 2.66
N GLU A 171 2.92 -10.61 2.72
CA GLU A 171 1.97 -11.24 3.62
C GLU A 171 2.74 -11.85 4.79
N PRO A 172 2.64 -11.29 6.02
CA PRO A 172 3.25 -11.91 7.19
C PRO A 172 2.59 -13.25 7.51
N LYS A 173 3.37 -14.21 8.02
CA LYS A 173 2.82 -15.46 8.52
C LYS A 173 1.95 -15.17 9.75
N LYS A 174 0.73 -15.65 9.76
CA LYS A 174 -0.14 -15.62 10.93
C LYS A 174 0.46 -16.52 12.01
N LYS A 175 0.59 -15.99 13.20
CA LYS A 175 1.02 -16.74 14.39
C LYS A 175 -0.08 -17.66 14.88
#